data_d11c9341556128711a3a51402d347c32
#
_entry.id   d11c9341556128711a3a51402d347c32
#
_cell.length_a   1.000
_cell.length_b   1.000
_cell.length_c   1.000
_cell.angle_alpha   90.00
_cell.angle_beta   90.00
_cell.angle_gamma   90.00
#
_symmetry.space_group_name_H-M   'P 1'
#
loop_
_entity.id
_entity.type
_entity.pdbx_description
1 polymer ?
#
loop_
_entity_poly.entity_id
_entity_poly.type
_entity_poly.pdbx_seq_one_letter_code
_entity_poly.pdbx_strand_id
1 'polypeptide(L)'
;MRKLFRYIIRTLLVLLICVFIYFVYIVVWVHNFNDGQRKSIENVAPDFCQTSQIIRDTNGYFGVVATINGRYMDTLLLDTQASTSLAKYETLEKYKAEYWRRKPMPTFNMYRQVYFSKLYKVREIAIGNCNLDGVVFTSVPKDNGMYNSLYRTVLGRTVIEYLGWKFDMDHGKMTMFALDGKELLQREAEGFIRVRDGVNNLHLYSEQTDTLELMLDLGSNYDIVIDKSVYEKLRMRLTPRLYANYRREGLTDTVAEFRGVTMVCGGAVIPDCTLSYIPSIDRNVAGNIFAGKINFILAGDDLYVKQRAGMPQQTVCDGLSPLGLRIGVRGDKVCVTALEVDGPAAKSGLRLGDKIAAVDNGMADAGIMSVSSGKLERHIQQADSLIVEIERDGTRQIFYISNAPKLATPAGR
;
A
#
# COMPACT_ATOMS: atom_id res chain seq x y z
N MET A 1 37.45 42.80 16.00
CA MET A 1 37.27 41.34 16.08
C MET A 1 36.44 40.88 17.28
N ARG A 2 36.76 41.18 18.56
CA ARG A 2 36.00 40.67 19.73
C ARG A 2 34.52 41.12 19.77
N LYS A 3 34.15 42.31 19.32
CA LYS A 3 32.77 42.78 19.29
C LYS A 3 31.95 42.01 18.23
N LEU A 4 32.50 41.82 17.05
CA LEU A 4 31.85 41.07 15.96
C LEU A 4 31.63 39.60 16.36
N PHE A 5 32.61 38.97 17.00
CA PHE A 5 32.50 37.59 17.51
C PHE A 5 31.39 37.45 18.56
N ARG A 6 31.25 38.39 19.49
CA ARG A 6 30.14 38.40 20.45
C ARG A 6 28.76 38.59 19.79
N TYR A 7 28.66 39.39 18.74
CA TYR A 7 27.42 39.53 17.96
C TYR A 7 27.06 38.22 17.27
N ILE A 8 28.01 37.57 16.62
CA ILE A 8 27.79 36.29 15.96
C ILE A 8 27.31 35.21 16.96
N ILE A 9 27.96 35.11 18.13
CA ILE A 9 27.54 34.14 19.16
C ILE A 9 26.14 34.43 19.65
N ARG A 10 25.78 35.71 19.90
CA ARG A 10 24.42 36.08 20.37
C ARG A 10 23.38 35.75 19.31
N THR A 11 23.66 36.01 18.04
CA THR A 11 22.75 35.70 16.95
C THR A 11 22.54 34.19 16.82
N LEU A 12 23.62 33.40 16.90
CA LEU A 12 23.55 31.92 16.88
C LEU A 12 22.74 31.40 18.06
N LEU A 13 22.93 31.95 19.26
CA LEU A 13 22.19 31.56 20.46
C LEU A 13 20.70 31.85 20.31
N VAL A 14 20.31 33.03 19.83
CA VAL A 14 18.92 33.38 19.55
C VAL A 14 18.30 32.42 18.51
N LEU A 15 19.06 32.12 17.46
CA LEU A 15 18.59 31.19 16.41
C LEU A 15 18.37 29.78 16.97
N LEU A 16 19.27 29.32 17.82
CA LEU A 16 19.18 28.02 18.49
C LEU A 16 17.95 27.96 19.43
N ILE A 17 17.69 29.05 20.19
CA ILE A 17 16.51 29.16 21.03
C ILE A 17 15.23 29.14 20.18
N CYS A 18 15.18 29.87 19.08
CA CYS A 18 14.03 29.85 18.16
C CYS A 18 13.77 28.45 17.60
N VAL A 19 14.81 27.73 17.18
CA VAL A 19 14.72 26.34 16.68
C VAL A 19 14.19 25.42 17.79
N PHE A 20 14.70 25.56 19.01
CA PHE A 20 14.24 24.77 20.16
C PHE A 20 12.77 25.04 20.49
N ILE A 21 12.36 26.31 20.54
CA ILE A 21 10.94 26.70 20.79
C ILE A 21 10.05 26.11 19.68
N TYR A 22 10.49 26.20 18.42
CA TYR A 22 9.74 25.62 17.29
C TYR A 22 9.64 24.09 17.39
N PHE A 23 10.70 23.42 17.81
CA PHE A 23 10.69 21.97 18.04
C PHE A 23 9.70 21.59 19.16
N VAL A 24 9.76 22.26 20.32
CA VAL A 24 8.81 22.04 21.42
C VAL A 24 7.36 22.28 20.96
N TYR A 25 7.14 23.35 20.19
CA TYR A 25 5.82 23.64 19.62
C TYR A 25 5.33 22.47 18.73
N ILE A 26 6.19 21.91 17.88
CA ILE A 26 5.82 20.75 17.02
C ILE A 26 5.48 19.54 17.88
N VAL A 27 6.31 19.21 18.87
CA VAL A 27 6.07 18.05 19.77
C VAL A 27 4.72 18.19 20.50
N VAL A 28 4.45 19.35 21.10
CA VAL A 28 3.18 19.62 21.77
C VAL A 28 2.01 19.56 20.78
N TRP A 29 2.20 20.06 19.56
CA TRP A 29 1.17 20.04 18.54
C TRP A 29 0.86 18.60 18.08
N VAL A 30 1.88 17.75 17.85
CA VAL A 30 1.69 16.34 17.47
C VAL A 30 0.99 15.58 18.60
N HIS A 31 1.40 15.81 19.85
CA HIS A 31 0.77 15.20 21.01
C HIS A 31 -0.73 15.56 21.09
N ASN A 32 -1.06 16.84 21.02
CA ASN A 32 -2.45 17.30 21.03
C ASN A 32 -3.27 16.81 19.83
N PHE A 33 -2.62 16.61 18.68
CA PHE A 33 -3.26 16.02 17.50
C PHE A 33 -3.64 14.57 17.74
N ASN A 34 -2.69 13.77 18.23
CA ASN A 34 -2.92 12.35 18.51
C ASN A 34 -3.97 12.17 19.62
N ASP A 35 -3.92 12.95 20.69
CA ASP A 35 -4.95 12.95 21.72
C ASP A 35 -6.34 13.30 21.18
N GLY A 36 -6.41 14.28 20.26
CA GLY A 36 -7.65 14.64 19.60
C GLY A 36 -8.23 13.50 18.74
N GLN A 37 -7.37 12.72 18.09
CA GLN A 37 -7.80 11.56 17.33
C GLN A 37 -8.21 10.40 18.25
N ARG A 38 -7.49 10.17 19.34
CA ARG A 38 -7.86 9.18 20.36
C ARG A 38 -9.25 9.46 20.94
N LYS A 39 -9.52 10.71 21.29
CA LYS A 39 -10.85 11.14 21.81
C LYS A 39 -12.00 10.86 20.85
N SER A 40 -11.76 10.83 19.54
CA SER A 40 -12.80 10.48 18.56
C SER A 40 -13.27 9.02 18.66
N ILE A 41 -12.48 8.16 19.32
CA ILE A 41 -12.73 6.72 19.46
C ILE A 41 -13.12 6.37 20.90
N GLU A 42 -12.94 7.26 21.86
CA GLU A 42 -13.31 7.05 23.28
C GLU A 42 -14.80 6.76 23.50
N ASN A 43 -15.65 7.09 22.53
CA ASN A 43 -17.09 6.79 22.56
C ASN A 43 -17.44 5.36 22.09
N VAL A 44 -16.46 4.56 21.68
CA VAL A 44 -16.68 3.16 21.34
C VAL A 44 -16.94 2.38 22.61
N ALA A 45 -18.05 1.65 22.67
CA ALA A 45 -18.42 0.87 23.84
C ALA A 45 -17.30 -0.15 24.17
N PRO A 46 -16.92 -0.34 25.46
CA PRO A 46 -15.82 -1.25 25.83
C PRO A 46 -16.06 -2.71 25.44
N ASP A 47 -17.31 -3.11 25.26
CA ASP A 47 -17.73 -4.45 24.82
C ASP A 47 -17.98 -4.52 23.30
N PHE A 48 -17.69 -3.46 22.57
CA PHE A 48 -17.87 -3.42 21.13
C PHE A 48 -17.06 -4.51 20.44
N CYS A 49 -17.75 -5.34 19.69
CA CYS A 49 -17.17 -6.39 18.86
C CYS A 49 -18.09 -6.68 17.68
N GLN A 50 -17.61 -6.47 16.47
CA GLN A 50 -18.41 -6.66 15.26
C GLN A 50 -17.63 -7.41 14.20
N THR A 51 -18.24 -8.44 13.63
CA THR A 51 -17.69 -9.22 12.51
C THR A 51 -18.40 -8.88 11.22
N SER A 52 -17.62 -8.69 10.15
CA SER A 52 -18.08 -8.45 8.79
C SER A 52 -17.29 -9.29 7.78
N GLN A 53 -17.68 -9.25 6.50
CA GLN A 53 -16.86 -9.83 5.44
C GLN A 53 -15.62 -8.98 5.18
N ILE A 54 -14.49 -9.61 4.91
CA ILE A 54 -13.29 -8.93 4.45
C ILE A 54 -13.59 -8.35 3.05
N ILE A 55 -13.34 -7.06 2.92
CA ILE A 55 -13.34 -6.40 1.61
C ILE A 55 -11.90 -6.27 1.15
N ARG A 56 -11.59 -6.87 0.01
CA ARG A 56 -10.33 -6.65 -0.70
C ARG A 56 -10.64 -6.10 -2.08
N ASP A 57 -9.98 -5.04 -2.45
CA ASP A 57 -10.10 -4.52 -3.80
C ASP A 57 -9.24 -5.33 -4.80
N THR A 58 -9.28 -4.94 -6.06
CA THR A 58 -8.55 -5.62 -7.15
C THR A 58 -7.03 -5.54 -7.00
N ASN A 59 -6.53 -4.57 -6.23
CA ASN A 59 -5.10 -4.42 -5.91
C ASN A 59 -4.72 -5.11 -4.57
N GLY A 60 -5.68 -5.79 -3.94
CA GLY A 60 -5.49 -6.53 -2.70
C GLY A 60 -5.57 -5.70 -1.43
N TYR A 61 -5.85 -4.40 -1.50
CA TYR A 61 -5.99 -3.56 -0.32
C TYR A 61 -7.18 -3.97 0.53
N PHE A 62 -6.98 -4.03 1.83
CA PHE A 62 -8.04 -4.25 2.80
C PHE A 62 -8.88 -2.99 2.96
N GLY A 63 -10.18 -3.15 3.04
CA GLY A 63 -11.12 -2.05 3.19
C GLY A 63 -12.30 -2.36 4.08
N VAL A 64 -12.97 -1.31 4.52
CA VAL A 64 -14.20 -1.36 5.29
C VAL A 64 -15.26 -0.47 4.65
N VAL A 65 -16.50 -0.94 4.63
CA VAL A 65 -17.63 -0.07 4.24
C VAL A 65 -17.98 0.82 5.42
N ALA A 66 -18.07 2.11 5.15
CA ALA A 66 -18.43 3.11 6.13
C ALA A 66 -19.53 4.03 5.62
N THR A 67 -20.37 4.49 6.52
CA THR A 67 -21.30 5.60 6.28
C THR A 67 -20.70 6.87 6.85
N ILE A 68 -20.52 7.88 6.01
CA ILE A 68 -19.88 9.15 6.36
C ILE A 68 -20.96 10.21 6.58
N ASN A 69 -20.93 10.83 7.77
CA ASN A 69 -21.89 11.87 8.19
C ASN A 69 -23.35 11.45 8.02
N GLY A 70 -23.67 10.16 8.25
CA GLY A 70 -25.01 9.59 8.13
C GLY A 70 -25.58 9.58 6.71
N ARG A 71 -24.81 9.92 5.67
CA ARG A 71 -25.31 10.15 4.32
C ARG A 71 -24.54 9.46 3.20
N TYR A 72 -23.23 9.46 3.27
CA TYR A 72 -22.37 8.99 2.18
C TYR A 72 -21.80 7.62 2.49
N MET A 73 -22.06 6.65 1.65
CA MET A 73 -21.48 5.32 1.75
C MET A 73 -20.19 5.26 0.92
N ASP A 74 -19.08 4.82 1.52
CA ASP A 74 -17.80 4.63 0.85
C ASP A 74 -17.06 3.42 1.40
N THR A 75 -16.09 2.91 0.63
CA THR A 75 -15.14 1.90 1.09
C THR A 75 -13.84 2.59 1.45
N LEU A 76 -13.50 2.57 2.73
CA LEU A 76 -12.27 3.14 3.26
C LEU A 76 -11.17 2.06 3.26
N LEU A 77 -10.03 2.34 2.65
CA LEU A 77 -8.88 1.44 2.67
C LEU A 77 -8.11 1.57 3.99
N LEU A 78 -7.59 0.47 4.49
CA LEU A 78 -6.77 0.43 5.69
C LEU A 78 -5.28 0.60 5.31
N ASP A 79 -4.60 1.53 5.98
CA ASP A 79 -3.17 1.78 5.77
C ASP A 79 -2.48 1.98 7.13
N THR A 80 -1.73 0.97 7.56
CA THR A 80 -1.05 0.95 8.86
C THR A 80 0.18 1.86 8.92
N GLN A 81 0.64 2.40 7.79
CA GLN A 81 1.78 3.31 7.72
C GLN A 81 1.40 4.75 7.35
N ALA A 82 0.16 5.00 6.94
CA ALA A 82 -0.33 6.36 6.83
C ALA A 82 -0.51 6.95 8.23
N SER A 83 0.31 7.92 8.59
CA SER A 83 0.29 8.55 9.92
C SER A 83 -1.06 9.23 10.24
N THR A 84 -1.81 9.61 9.21
CA THR A 84 -3.15 10.19 9.29
C THR A 84 -4.05 9.58 8.22
N SER A 85 -5.35 9.63 8.41
CA SER A 85 -6.30 9.28 7.34
C SER A 85 -6.15 10.24 6.16
N LEU A 86 -6.35 9.74 4.93
CA LEU A 86 -6.10 10.47 3.69
C LEU A 86 -7.35 10.47 2.79
N ALA A 87 -7.65 11.58 2.17
CA ALA A 87 -8.68 11.65 1.12
C ALA A 87 -8.35 12.73 0.10
N LYS A 88 -8.86 12.59 -1.13
CA LYS A 88 -8.83 13.67 -2.10
C LYS A 88 -9.66 14.84 -1.61
N TYR A 89 -9.23 16.05 -1.96
CA TYR A 89 -9.94 17.27 -1.56
C TYR A 89 -11.41 17.23 -1.97
N GLU A 90 -11.72 16.83 -3.19
CA GLU A 90 -13.10 16.76 -3.72
C GLU A 90 -13.95 15.71 -2.97
N THR A 91 -13.32 14.64 -2.48
CA THR A 91 -14.01 13.65 -1.65
C THR A 91 -14.37 14.23 -0.29
N LEU A 92 -13.48 15.02 0.32
CA LEU A 92 -13.76 15.70 1.58
C LEU A 92 -14.85 16.78 1.44
N GLU A 93 -14.88 17.49 0.33
CA GLU A 93 -15.99 18.40 0.00
C GLU A 93 -17.33 17.66 -0.14
N LYS A 94 -17.35 16.52 -0.87
CA LYS A 94 -18.50 15.64 -0.98
C LYS A 94 -18.98 15.16 0.40
N TYR A 95 -18.08 14.82 1.29
CA TYR A 95 -18.40 14.41 2.68
C TYR A 95 -18.86 15.58 3.55
N LYS A 96 -18.75 16.82 3.08
CA LYS A 96 -18.98 18.04 3.86
C LYS A 96 -18.09 18.08 5.10
N ALA A 97 -16.84 17.67 4.95
CA ALA A 97 -15.84 17.73 6.00
C ALA A 97 -15.49 19.19 6.31
N GLU A 98 -15.37 19.50 7.60
CA GLU A 98 -15.05 20.84 8.07
C GLU A 98 -13.55 21.08 8.02
N TYR A 99 -13.12 22.27 7.57
CA TYR A 99 -11.73 22.66 7.59
C TYR A 99 -11.25 22.80 9.05
N TRP A 100 -10.36 21.89 9.47
CA TRP A 100 -10.01 21.78 10.89
C TRP A 100 -8.88 22.72 11.33
N ARG A 101 -7.89 23.01 10.46
CA ARG A 101 -6.78 23.91 10.79
C ARG A 101 -6.30 24.71 9.58
N ARG A 102 -5.98 25.99 9.83
CA ARG A 102 -5.50 26.92 8.79
C ARG A 102 -4.05 26.70 8.36
N LYS A 103 -3.22 26.02 9.19
CA LYS A 103 -1.81 25.75 8.84
C LYS A 103 -1.68 24.42 8.12
N PRO A 104 -1.01 24.41 6.96
CA PRO A 104 -0.74 23.17 6.26
C PRO A 104 0.20 22.29 7.10
N MET A 105 -0.04 20.99 7.05
CA MET A 105 0.80 19.98 7.70
C MET A 105 1.78 19.40 6.68
N PRO A 106 3.09 19.34 6.99
CA PRO A 106 4.02 18.60 6.13
C PRO A 106 3.67 17.11 6.19
N THR A 107 3.51 16.52 5.02
CA THR A 107 3.28 15.09 4.83
C THR A 107 4.38 14.52 3.94
N PHE A 108 4.77 13.27 4.20
CA PHE A 108 5.81 12.60 3.46
C PHE A 108 5.19 11.38 2.77
N ASN A 109 5.53 11.18 1.51
CA ASN A 109 5.21 9.92 0.84
C ASN A 109 6.33 8.89 1.03
N MET A 110 6.11 7.66 0.55
CA MET A 110 7.10 6.57 0.61
C MET A 110 8.44 6.90 -0.09
N TYR A 111 8.45 7.88 -1.00
CA TYR A 111 9.66 8.36 -1.70
C TYR A 111 10.32 9.55 -1.00
N ARG A 112 9.96 9.84 0.26
CA ARG A 112 10.48 10.97 1.07
C ARG A 112 10.22 12.37 0.48
N GLN A 113 9.28 12.49 -0.46
CA GLN A 113 8.86 13.79 -0.97
C GLN A 113 7.96 14.47 0.06
N VAL A 114 8.16 15.76 0.28
CA VAL A 114 7.43 16.59 1.24
C VAL A 114 6.29 17.31 0.55
N TYR A 115 5.10 17.21 1.11
CA TYR A 115 3.92 17.94 0.67
C TYR A 115 3.32 18.72 1.83
N PHE A 116 2.70 19.84 1.54
CA PHE A 116 1.96 20.61 2.54
C PHE A 116 0.46 20.42 2.33
N SER A 117 -0.17 19.74 3.24
CA SER A 117 -1.56 19.33 3.14
C SER A 117 -2.44 20.04 4.17
N LYS A 118 -3.68 20.34 3.80
CA LYS A 118 -4.71 20.86 4.69
C LYS A 118 -5.37 19.72 5.45
N LEU A 119 -5.82 20.00 6.67
CA LEU A 119 -6.53 19.04 7.51
C LEU A 119 -8.03 19.34 7.51
N TYR A 120 -8.84 18.30 7.42
CA TYR A 120 -10.29 18.35 7.44
C TYR A 120 -10.83 17.36 8.46
N LYS A 121 -11.86 17.75 9.19
CA LYS A 121 -12.54 16.92 10.17
C LYS A 121 -13.85 16.42 9.59
N VAL A 122 -14.02 15.10 9.56
CA VAL A 122 -15.29 14.44 9.30
C VAL A 122 -15.99 14.27 10.63
N ARG A 123 -17.25 14.71 10.73
CA ARG A 123 -17.98 14.70 11.99
C ARG A 123 -18.22 13.29 12.50
N GLU A 124 -18.61 12.37 11.60
CA GLU A 124 -18.98 11.01 11.95
C GLU A 124 -18.60 10.03 10.85
N ILE A 125 -18.02 8.90 11.24
CA ILE A 125 -17.78 7.74 10.39
C ILE A 125 -18.38 6.52 11.09
N ALA A 126 -19.45 5.97 10.53
CA ALA A 126 -20.05 4.74 11.04
C ALA A 126 -19.56 3.53 10.25
N ILE A 127 -18.92 2.58 10.93
CA ILE A 127 -18.51 1.27 10.40
C ILE A 127 -19.35 0.22 11.10
N GLY A 128 -20.44 -0.22 10.45
CA GLY A 128 -21.45 -1.02 11.10
C GLY A 128 -22.04 -0.32 12.33
N ASN A 129 -21.88 -0.92 13.50
CA ASN A 129 -22.35 -0.36 14.78
C ASN A 129 -21.31 0.51 15.50
N CYS A 130 -20.13 0.70 14.92
CA CYS A 130 -19.09 1.54 15.49
C CYS A 130 -19.16 2.94 14.91
N ASN A 131 -19.36 3.94 15.76
CA ASN A 131 -19.32 5.35 15.38
C ASN A 131 -18.01 5.99 15.85
N LEU A 132 -17.28 6.55 14.89
CA LEU A 132 -16.05 7.29 15.11
C LEU A 132 -16.34 8.77 14.91
N ASP A 133 -16.21 9.56 15.97
CA ASP A 133 -16.56 10.98 15.94
C ASP A 133 -15.33 11.86 15.67
N GLY A 134 -15.44 12.72 14.66
CA GLY A 134 -14.46 13.78 14.46
C GLY A 134 -13.11 13.32 13.91
N VAL A 135 -13.09 12.29 13.09
CA VAL A 135 -11.86 11.80 12.44
C VAL A 135 -11.27 12.86 11.52
N VAL A 136 -9.97 13.11 11.67
CA VAL A 136 -9.25 14.09 10.87
C VAL A 136 -8.57 13.43 9.68
N PHE A 137 -8.77 14.02 8.52
CA PHE A 137 -8.17 13.62 7.25
C PHE A 137 -7.17 14.65 6.75
N THR A 138 -6.07 14.19 6.24
CA THR A 138 -5.16 14.97 5.42
C THR A 138 -5.70 15.01 4.00
N SER A 139 -5.91 16.22 3.46
CA SER A 139 -6.36 16.37 2.08
C SER A 139 -5.21 16.20 1.10
N VAL A 140 -5.46 15.49 0.01
CA VAL A 140 -4.51 15.33 -1.10
C VAL A 140 -5.01 16.19 -2.27
N PRO A 141 -4.36 17.34 -2.54
CA PRO A 141 -4.74 18.23 -3.65
C PRO A 141 -4.26 17.69 -5.00
N LYS A 142 -4.82 18.21 -6.10
CA LYS A 142 -4.56 17.74 -7.48
C LYS A 142 -3.10 17.85 -7.91
N ASP A 143 -2.40 18.85 -7.42
CA ASP A 143 -0.98 19.10 -7.69
C ASP A 143 -0.04 18.18 -6.87
N ASN A 144 -0.58 17.40 -5.96
CA ASN A 144 0.19 16.44 -5.18
C ASN A 144 0.42 15.16 -6.01
N GLY A 145 1.67 14.70 -6.10
CA GLY A 145 2.04 13.47 -6.81
C GLY A 145 1.31 12.20 -6.32
N MET A 146 0.80 12.20 -5.09
CA MET A 146 -0.04 11.12 -4.56
C MET A 146 -1.48 11.13 -5.10
N TYR A 147 -1.96 12.24 -5.68
CA TYR A 147 -3.36 12.42 -6.04
C TYR A 147 -3.89 11.33 -6.98
N ASN A 148 -3.13 11.02 -8.03
CA ASN A 148 -3.56 10.04 -9.02
C ASN A 148 -3.54 8.59 -8.52
N SER A 149 -2.76 8.30 -7.48
CA SER A 149 -2.71 6.96 -6.89
C SER A 149 -3.64 6.79 -5.71
N LEU A 150 -4.11 7.88 -5.11
CA LEU A 150 -5.14 7.84 -4.09
C LEU A 150 -6.50 7.72 -4.76
N TYR A 151 -6.91 6.51 -5.12
CA TYR A 151 -8.19 6.28 -5.81
C TYR A 151 -9.36 6.08 -4.84
N ARG A 152 -9.09 5.85 -3.55
CA ARG A 152 -10.09 5.74 -2.48
C ARG A 152 -9.65 6.52 -1.25
N THR A 153 -10.59 6.74 -0.34
CA THR A 153 -10.33 7.28 1.00
C THR A 153 -9.57 6.25 1.83
N VAL A 154 -8.60 6.70 2.60
CA VAL A 154 -7.73 5.84 3.43
C VAL A 154 -7.97 6.15 4.90
N LEU A 155 -8.20 5.11 5.71
CA LEU A 155 -8.10 5.14 7.16
C LEU A 155 -6.66 4.88 7.55
N GLY A 156 -6.05 5.85 8.21
CA GLY A 156 -4.68 5.79 8.64
C GLY A 156 -4.53 5.29 10.08
N ARG A 157 -3.29 5.27 10.50
CA ARG A 157 -2.82 4.80 11.81
C ARG A 157 -3.55 5.45 12.98
N THR A 158 -3.87 6.75 12.89
CA THR A 158 -4.64 7.50 13.90
C THR A 158 -6.04 6.94 14.20
N VAL A 159 -6.54 6.02 13.40
CA VAL A 159 -7.78 5.28 13.66
C VAL A 159 -7.48 3.81 13.94
N ILE A 160 -6.58 3.21 13.13
CA ILE A 160 -6.29 1.78 13.20
C ILE A 160 -5.72 1.37 14.56
N GLU A 161 -4.85 2.20 15.17
CA GLU A 161 -4.19 1.91 16.45
C GLU A 161 -5.13 1.81 17.65
N TYR A 162 -6.30 2.43 17.59
CA TYR A 162 -7.20 2.52 18.75
C TYR A 162 -8.28 1.44 18.77
N LEU A 163 -8.32 0.60 17.74
CA LEU A 163 -9.25 -0.51 17.63
C LEU A 163 -8.50 -1.81 17.37
N GLY A 164 -9.07 -2.92 17.81
CA GLY A 164 -8.63 -4.25 17.42
C GLY A 164 -9.19 -4.63 16.06
N TRP A 165 -8.34 -5.16 15.19
CA TRP A 165 -8.69 -5.60 13.83
C TRP A 165 -8.21 -7.02 13.63
N LYS A 166 -9.12 -7.99 13.67
CA LYS A 166 -8.84 -9.40 13.41
C LYS A 166 -9.23 -9.75 11.98
N PHE A 167 -8.29 -10.27 11.23
CA PHE A 167 -8.48 -10.75 9.86
C PHE A 167 -8.38 -12.26 9.81
N ASP A 168 -9.51 -12.91 9.67
CA ASP A 168 -9.64 -14.34 9.45
C ASP A 168 -9.70 -14.60 7.94
N MET A 169 -8.52 -14.77 7.36
CA MET A 169 -8.36 -14.96 5.92
C MET A 169 -8.88 -16.34 5.45
N ASP A 170 -8.99 -17.30 6.35
CA ASP A 170 -9.51 -18.63 6.03
C ASP A 170 -11.01 -18.60 5.79
N HIS A 171 -11.74 -17.76 6.54
CA HIS A 171 -13.19 -17.62 6.43
C HIS A 171 -13.63 -16.32 5.74
N GLY A 172 -12.67 -15.50 5.30
CA GLY A 172 -12.96 -14.21 4.67
C GLY A 172 -13.65 -13.21 5.60
N LYS A 173 -13.37 -13.25 6.91
CA LYS A 173 -14.02 -12.44 7.93
C LYS A 173 -13.06 -11.47 8.59
N MET A 174 -13.56 -10.27 8.85
CA MET A 174 -12.88 -9.25 9.64
C MET A 174 -13.71 -8.95 10.89
N THR A 175 -13.08 -8.98 12.06
CA THR A 175 -13.69 -8.55 13.31
C THR A 175 -13.02 -7.29 13.80
N MET A 176 -13.80 -6.23 14.04
CA MET A 176 -13.38 -4.99 14.66
C MET A 176 -13.86 -4.98 16.11
N PHE A 177 -13.02 -4.60 17.05
CA PHE A 177 -13.36 -4.63 18.48
C PHE A 177 -12.64 -3.55 19.28
N ALA A 178 -13.20 -3.21 20.47
CA ALA A 178 -12.60 -2.24 21.38
C ALA A 178 -11.34 -2.80 22.06
N LEU A 179 -10.30 -1.99 22.20
CA LEU A 179 -9.04 -2.39 22.86
C LEU A 179 -9.03 -2.16 24.36
N ASP A 180 -9.94 -1.36 24.91
CA ASP A 180 -9.98 -1.04 26.35
C ASP A 180 -10.36 -2.26 27.23
N GLY A 181 -10.92 -3.31 26.63
CA GLY A 181 -11.26 -4.58 27.31
C GLY A 181 -10.17 -5.63 27.11
N LYS A 182 -9.29 -5.86 28.11
CA LYS A 182 -8.27 -6.94 28.05
C LYS A 182 -8.86 -8.32 27.76
N GLU A 183 -10.04 -8.61 28.30
CA GLU A 183 -10.74 -9.89 28.09
C GLU A 183 -11.14 -10.08 26.63
N LEU A 184 -11.54 -9.03 25.95
CA LEU A 184 -11.96 -9.08 24.56
C LEU A 184 -10.76 -9.41 23.64
N LEU A 185 -9.63 -8.75 23.83
CA LEU A 185 -8.40 -9.05 23.09
C LEU A 185 -7.92 -10.48 23.37
N GLN A 186 -7.95 -10.96 24.63
CA GLN A 186 -7.56 -12.32 24.97
C GLN A 186 -8.44 -13.35 24.26
N ARG A 187 -9.76 -13.13 24.23
CA ARG A 187 -10.71 -14.01 23.53
C ARG A 187 -10.45 -14.02 22.02
N GLU A 188 -10.30 -12.85 21.40
CA GLU A 188 -10.12 -12.74 19.95
C GLU A 188 -8.75 -13.25 19.51
N ALA A 189 -7.72 -13.16 20.36
CA ALA A 189 -6.38 -13.64 20.10
C ALA A 189 -6.16 -15.14 20.45
N GLU A 190 -7.18 -15.85 20.86
CA GLU A 190 -7.05 -17.28 21.16
C GLU A 190 -6.54 -18.06 19.93
N GLY A 191 -5.46 -18.82 20.11
CA GLY A 191 -4.80 -19.57 19.05
C GLY A 191 -3.95 -18.74 18.10
N PHE A 192 -3.76 -17.43 18.36
CA PHE A 192 -2.79 -16.59 17.69
C PHE A 192 -1.51 -16.45 18.52
N ILE A 193 -0.41 -16.22 17.86
CA ILE A 193 0.91 -15.98 18.47
C ILE A 193 1.22 -14.49 18.36
N ARG A 194 1.47 -13.84 19.50
CA ARG A 194 1.92 -12.45 19.51
C ARG A 194 3.32 -12.37 18.93
N VAL A 195 3.47 -11.54 17.89
CA VAL A 195 4.76 -11.28 17.27
C VAL A 195 5.51 -10.26 18.12
N ARG A 196 6.77 -10.55 18.40
CA ARG A 196 7.62 -9.64 19.15
C ARG A 196 7.79 -8.33 18.35
N ASP A 197 7.81 -7.20 19.07
CA ASP A 197 8.03 -5.86 18.54
C ASP A 197 6.97 -5.30 17.55
N GLY A 198 5.88 -6.06 17.33
CA GLY A 198 4.64 -5.56 16.76
C GLY A 198 4.65 -5.20 15.27
N VAL A 199 3.80 -4.24 14.88
CA VAL A 199 3.54 -3.84 13.48
C VAL A 199 4.72 -3.13 12.83
N ASN A 200 5.50 -2.38 13.61
CA ASN A 200 6.59 -1.55 13.09
C ASN A 200 7.92 -2.30 12.98
N ASN A 201 8.09 -3.40 13.72
CA ASN A 201 9.31 -4.22 13.76
C ASN A 201 8.97 -5.71 13.62
N LEU A 202 8.28 -6.05 12.54
CA LEU A 202 7.94 -7.43 12.23
C LEU A 202 9.21 -8.21 11.87
N HIS A 203 9.45 -9.33 12.56
CA HIS A 203 10.57 -10.22 12.28
C HIS A 203 10.10 -11.42 11.45
N LEU A 204 10.61 -11.53 10.22
CA LEU A 204 10.44 -12.68 9.36
C LEU A 204 11.76 -13.44 9.22
N TYR A 205 11.70 -14.74 9.32
CA TYR A 205 12.83 -15.61 9.10
C TYR A 205 12.69 -16.41 7.83
N SER A 206 13.79 -16.62 7.13
CA SER A 206 13.92 -17.55 6.00
C SER A 206 15.34 -18.10 5.93
N GLU A 207 15.49 -19.34 5.48
CA GLU A 207 16.82 -19.93 5.23
C GLU A 207 17.64 -19.14 4.19
N GLN A 208 16.94 -18.44 3.28
CA GLN A 208 17.59 -17.63 2.22
C GLN A 208 18.01 -16.25 2.70
N THR A 209 17.28 -15.65 3.63
CA THR A 209 17.46 -14.24 4.04
C THR A 209 18.02 -14.05 5.43
N ASP A 210 18.07 -15.09 6.25
CA ASP A 210 18.19 -14.98 7.70
C ASP A 210 16.95 -14.24 8.30
N THR A 211 17.12 -13.49 9.38
CA THR A 211 16.03 -12.68 9.95
C THR A 211 15.94 -11.34 9.25
N LEU A 212 14.78 -11.02 8.71
CA LEU A 212 14.43 -9.69 8.18
C LEU A 212 13.60 -8.93 9.20
N GLU A 213 13.99 -7.70 9.45
CA GLU A 213 13.21 -6.73 10.20
C GLU A 213 12.48 -5.83 9.21
N LEU A 214 11.15 -5.75 9.30
CA LEU A 214 10.31 -4.97 8.40
C LEU A 214 9.14 -4.34 9.14
N MET A 215 8.48 -3.39 8.49
CA MET A 215 7.19 -2.86 8.94
C MET A 215 6.05 -3.51 8.17
N LEU A 216 4.92 -3.76 8.84
CA LEU A 216 3.69 -4.16 8.16
C LEU A 216 2.97 -2.92 7.62
N ASP A 217 2.76 -2.87 6.31
CA ASP A 217 2.15 -1.76 5.59
C ASP A 217 0.98 -2.24 4.73
N LEU A 218 -0.25 -2.17 5.27
CA LEU A 218 -1.46 -2.53 4.53
C LEU A 218 -1.75 -1.56 3.37
N GLY A 219 -1.11 -0.40 3.34
CA GLY A 219 -1.14 0.56 2.23
C GLY A 219 -0.17 0.24 1.09
N SER A 220 0.65 -0.82 1.23
CA SER A 220 1.59 -1.29 0.22
C SER A 220 1.01 -2.50 -0.53
N ASN A 221 0.98 -2.46 -1.86
CA ASN A 221 0.48 -3.55 -2.71
C ASN A 221 1.57 -4.55 -3.15
N TYR A 222 2.64 -4.65 -2.40
CA TYR A 222 3.67 -5.65 -2.57
C TYR A 222 3.48 -6.80 -1.57
N ASP A 223 4.14 -7.93 -1.83
CA ASP A 223 4.28 -9.00 -0.86
C ASP A 223 5.33 -8.56 0.18
N ILE A 224 6.60 -8.61 -0.15
CA ILE A 224 7.67 -8.10 0.70
C ILE A 224 8.60 -7.21 -0.15
N VAL A 225 8.78 -5.97 0.26
CA VAL A 225 9.85 -5.10 -0.28
C VAL A 225 11.06 -5.24 0.62
N ILE A 226 12.24 -5.33 0.01
CA ILE A 226 13.51 -5.48 0.70
C ILE A 226 14.46 -4.32 0.38
N ASP A 227 15.31 -3.97 1.31
CA ASP A 227 16.36 -2.98 1.13
C ASP A 227 17.53 -3.50 0.30
N LYS A 228 18.48 -2.62 -0.02
CA LYS A 228 19.66 -2.95 -0.81
C LYS A 228 20.53 -4.01 -0.13
N SER A 229 20.65 -3.97 1.20
CA SER A 229 21.54 -4.89 1.91
C SER A 229 21.05 -6.33 1.83
N VAL A 230 19.74 -6.52 1.95
CA VAL A 230 19.09 -7.82 1.79
C VAL A 230 19.16 -8.29 0.34
N TYR A 231 18.90 -7.40 -0.63
CA TYR A 231 19.03 -7.70 -2.06
C TYR A 231 20.43 -8.22 -2.42
N GLU A 232 21.50 -7.55 -1.95
CA GLU A 232 22.88 -7.93 -2.24
C GLU A 232 23.22 -9.34 -1.68
N LYS A 233 22.67 -9.72 -0.53
CA LYS A 233 22.82 -11.06 0.03
C LYS A 233 22.04 -12.11 -0.77
N LEU A 234 20.80 -11.81 -1.14
CA LEU A 234 19.95 -12.74 -1.86
C LEU A 234 20.47 -13.05 -3.25
N ARG A 235 20.92 -12.06 -4.02
CA ARG A 235 21.41 -12.25 -5.39
C ARG A 235 22.65 -13.14 -5.48
N MET A 236 23.36 -13.36 -4.37
CA MET A 236 24.46 -14.32 -4.30
C MET A 236 23.98 -15.78 -4.24
N ARG A 237 22.72 -15.99 -3.83
CA ARG A 237 22.13 -17.32 -3.62
C ARG A 237 21.00 -17.65 -4.61
N LEU A 238 20.30 -16.62 -5.08
CA LEU A 238 19.12 -16.73 -5.94
C LEU A 238 19.26 -15.81 -7.15
N THR A 239 18.73 -16.26 -8.29
CA THR A 239 18.64 -15.44 -9.51
C THR A 239 17.34 -14.65 -9.49
N PRO A 240 17.39 -13.30 -9.47
CA PRO A 240 16.18 -12.50 -9.51
C PRO A 240 15.59 -12.42 -10.91
N ARG A 241 14.27 -12.30 -11.00
CA ARG A 241 13.58 -11.82 -12.18
C ARG A 241 13.68 -10.29 -12.23
N LEU A 242 14.18 -9.75 -13.34
CA LEU A 242 14.37 -8.31 -13.49
C LEU A 242 13.29 -7.74 -14.38
N TYR A 243 12.70 -6.62 -13.96
CA TYR A 243 11.77 -5.88 -14.80
C TYR A 243 11.87 -4.36 -14.60
N ALA A 244 11.62 -3.62 -15.66
CA ALA A 244 11.46 -2.18 -15.59
C ALA A 244 10.04 -1.87 -15.09
N ASN A 245 9.94 -1.04 -14.07
CA ASN A 245 8.68 -0.62 -13.47
C ASN A 245 8.53 0.89 -13.62
N TYR A 246 7.36 1.29 -14.06
CA TYR A 246 7.05 2.70 -14.16
C TYR A 246 6.76 3.25 -12.76
N ARG A 247 7.58 4.22 -12.33
CA ARG A 247 7.34 5.05 -11.16
C ARG A 247 6.42 6.22 -11.52
N ARG A 248 5.83 6.87 -10.52
CA ARG A 248 5.13 8.13 -10.72
C ARG A 248 6.06 9.18 -11.34
N GLU A 249 5.50 10.17 -12.02
CA GLU A 249 6.24 11.31 -12.60
C GLU A 249 7.17 10.97 -13.76
N GLY A 250 6.93 9.84 -14.45
CA GLY A 250 7.73 9.47 -15.62
C GLY A 250 9.06 8.77 -15.30
N LEU A 251 9.38 8.59 -14.01
CA LEU A 251 10.57 7.86 -13.59
C LEU A 251 10.35 6.35 -13.70
N THR A 252 11.42 5.61 -13.96
CA THR A 252 11.42 4.15 -14.01
C THR A 252 12.41 3.59 -13.01
N ASP A 253 12.04 2.45 -12.38
CA ASP A 253 12.95 1.63 -11.59
C ASP A 253 13.19 0.30 -12.28
N THR A 254 14.38 -0.26 -12.11
CA THR A 254 14.61 -1.69 -12.37
C THR A 254 14.38 -2.43 -11.06
N VAL A 255 13.29 -3.21 -11.03
CA VAL A 255 12.92 -4.03 -9.86
C VAL A 255 13.51 -5.42 -10.03
N ALA A 256 14.01 -5.98 -8.94
CA ALA A 256 14.45 -7.36 -8.87
C ALA A 256 13.53 -8.16 -7.96
N GLU A 257 12.91 -9.22 -8.48
CA GLU A 257 12.02 -10.13 -7.73
C GLU A 257 12.66 -11.47 -7.48
N PHE A 258 12.59 -11.95 -6.24
CA PHE A 258 12.88 -13.33 -5.84
C PHE A 258 11.58 -13.99 -5.44
N ARG A 259 11.17 -15.04 -6.14
CA ARG A 259 9.89 -15.74 -5.95
C ARG A 259 10.08 -17.09 -5.25
N GLY A 260 8.99 -17.61 -4.68
CA GLY A 260 8.96 -18.92 -4.05
C GLY A 260 9.73 -19.00 -2.73
N VAL A 261 9.96 -17.85 -2.07
CA VAL A 261 10.65 -17.81 -0.79
C VAL A 261 9.68 -18.19 0.33
N THR A 262 10.06 -19.16 1.16
CA THR A 262 9.29 -19.49 2.36
C THR A 262 9.73 -18.62 3.52
N MET A 263 8.79 -17.92 4.14
CA MET A 263 9.03 -17.09 5.32
C MET A 263 8.36 -17.70 6.56
N VAL A 264 8.90 -17.40 7.73
CA VAL A 264 8.33 -17.79 9.03
C VAL A 264 8.10 -16.54 9.86
N CYS A 265 6.90 -16.37 10.37
CA CYS A 265 6.48 -15.26 11.22
C CYS A 265 5.79 -15.80 12.49
N GLY A 266 6.36 -15.56 13.67
CA GLY A 266 5.77 -16.02 14.93
C GLY A 266 5.44 -17.53 14.94
N GLY A 267 6.22 -18.36 14.23
CA GLY A 267 5.96 -19.80 14.06
C GLY A 267 5.00 -20.16 12.93
N ALA A 268 4.30 -19.21 12.31
CA ALA A 268 3.51 -19.45 11.11
C ALA A 268 4.43 -19.57 9.89
N VAL A 269 4.30 -20.65 9.13
CA VAL A 269 5.04 -20.89 7.88
C VAL A 269 4.24 -20.30 6.71
N ILE A 270 4.87 -19.41 5.96
CA ILE A 270 4.24 -18.65 4.88
C ILE A 270 5.00 -18.98 3.58
N PRO A 271 4.48 -19.89 2.77
CA PRO A 271 5.13 -20.29 1.52
C PRO A 271 4.91 -19.26 0.42
N ASP A 272 5.69 -19.39 -0.63
CA ASP A 272 5.55 -18.67 -1.90
C ASP A 272 5.51 -17.14 -1.74
N CYS A 273 6.38 -16.61 -0.88
CA CYS A 273 6.57 -15.17 -0.78
C CYS A 273 7.43 -14.64 -1.94
N THR A 274 7.08 -13.44 -2.40
CA THR A 274 7.84 -12.67 -3.38
C THR A 274 8.56 -11.53 -2.68
N LEU A 275 9.90 -11.52 -2.76
CA LEU A 275 10.74 -10.46 -2.23
C LEU A 275 11.16 -9.53 -3.36
N SER A 276 10.79 -8.26 -3.30
CA SER A 276 11.04 -7.27 -4.35
C SER A 276 12.02 -6.21 -3.88
N TYR A 277 13.17 -6.08 -4.54
CA TYR A 277 14.05 -4.95 -4.37
C TYR A 277 13.67 -3.83 -5.35
N ILE A 278 13.33 -2.68 -4.79
CA ILE A 278 12.93 -1.47 -5.52
C ILE A 278 13.90 -0.36 -5.14
N PRO A 279 14.82 0.05 -6.03
CA PRO A 279 15.89 1.00 -5.69
C PRO A 279 15.42 2.32 -5.06
N SER A 280 14.22 2.76 -5.37
CA SER A 280 13.65 3.99 -4.82
C SER A 280 13.02 3.83 -3.43
N ILE A 281 12.86 2.60 -2.94
CA ILE A 281 12.27 2.27 -1.63
C ILE A 281 13.38 1.67 -0.77
N ASP A 282 14.03 2.50 0.03
CA ASP A 282 15.15 2.09 0.88
C ASP A 282 14.67 1.68 2.27
N ARG A 283 13.85 0.62 2.34
CA ARG A 283 13.34 0.01 3.57
C ARG A 283 12.74 -1.36 3.32
N ASN A 284 12.66 -2.17 4.38
CA ASN A 284 11.98 -3.46 4.35
C ASN A 284 10.50 -3.28 4.75
N VAL A 285 9.58 -3.79 3.92
CA VAL A 285 8.13 -3.64 4.11
C VAL A 285 7.43 -4.95 3.78
N ALA A 286 6.56 -5.43 4.67
CA ALA A 286 5.59 -6.47 4.39
C ALA A 286 4.25 -5.81 4.01
N GLY A 287 3.76 -6.03 2.80
CA GLY A 287 2.59 -5.38 2.27
C GLY A 287 1.28 -6.16 2.46
N ASN A 288 0.22 -5.67 1.84
CA ASN A 288 -1.11 -6.28 1.93
C ASN A 288 -1.20 -7.68 1.30
N ILE A 289 -0.33 -8.00 0.33
CA ILE A 289 -0.27 -9.33 -0.28
C ILE A 289 0.29 -10.33 0.72
N PHE A 290 1.37 -9.98 1.43
CA PHE A 290 1.90 -10.76 2.54
C PHE A 290 0.83 -10.95 3.63
N ALA A 291 0.16 -9.86 4.06
CA ALA A 291 -0.90 -9.91 5.06
C ALA A 291 -2.05 -10.85 4.64
N GLY A 292 -2.34 -10.94 3.34
CA GLY A 292 -3.33 -11.88 2.80
C GLY A 292 -2.94 -13.37 2.90
N LYS A 293 -1.68 -13.68 3.23
CA LYS A 293 -1.17 -15.06 3.37
C LYS A 293 -1.23 -15.59 4.81
N ILE A 294 -1.62 -14.77 5.77
CA ILE A 294 -1.73 -15.12 7.19
C ILE A 294 -3.10 -14.72 7.74
N ASN A 295 -3.53 -15.36 8.84
CA ASN A 295 -4.54 -14.79 9.72
C ASN A 295 -3.82 -13.87 10.71
N PHE A 296 -4.35 -12.68 10.97
CA PHE A 296 -3.65 -11.73 11.83
C PHE A 296 -4.60 -10.84 12.63
N ILE A 297 -4.09 -10.28 13.73
CA ILE A 297 -4.78 -9.26 14.54
C ILE A 297 -3.84 -8.08 14.72
N LEU A 298 -4.36 -6.90 14.44
CA LEU A 298 -3.76 -5.62 14.80
C LEU A 298 -4.43 -5.14 16.10
N ALA A 299 -3.66 -4.84 17.12
CA ALA A 299 -4.17 -4.36 18.41
C ALA A 299 -3.24 -3.27 18.95
N GLY A 300 -3.49 -2.01 18.57
CA GLY A 300 -2.54 -0.94 18.79
C GLY A 300 -1.28 -1.15 17.95
N ASP A 301 -0.13 -1.15 18.63
CA ASP A 301 1.16 -1.50 18.02
C ASP A 301 1.42 -3.02 17.98
N ASP A 302 0.59 -3.81 18.67
CA ASP A 302 0.75 -5.27 18.72
C ASP A 302 0.24 -5.94 17.46
N LEU A 303 0.97 -6.97 17.03
CA LEU A 303 0.59 -7.88 15.95
C LEU A 303 0.52 -9.31 16.49
N TYR A 304 -0.57 -9.97 16.19
CA TYR A 304 -0.75 -11.41 16.46
C TYR A 304 -0.95 -12.11 15.13
N VAL A 305 -0.31 -13.27 14.97
CA VAL A 305 -0.38 -14.05 13.73
C VAL A 305 -0.82 -15.48 14.00
N LYS A 306 -1.46 -16.07 13.00
CA LYS A 306 -1.81 -17.46 12.97
C LYS A 306 -1.66 -17.98 11.55
N GLN A 307 -1.06 -19.15 11.39
CA GLN A 307 -0.96 -19.82 10.11
C GLN A 307 -2.35 -20.04 9.50
N ARG A 308 -2.49 -19.87 8.21
CA ARG A 308 -3.72 -20.24 7.50
C ARG A 308 -3.87 -21.75 7.42
N ALA A 309 -5.13 -22.22 7.52
CA ALA A 309 -5.45 -23.64 7.40
C ALA A 309 -5.31 -24.16 5.95
N GLY A 310 -5.47 -23.29 4.96
CA GLY A 310 -5.37 -23.58 3.53
C GLY A 310 -4.30 -22.76 2.82
N MET A 311 -3.89 -23.21 1.63
CA MET A 311 -3.04 -22.39 0.75
C MET A 311 -3.80 -21.13 0.35
N PRO A 312 -3.18 -19.96 0.40
CA PRO A 312 -3.83 -18.74 -0.06
C PRO A 312 -4.27 -18.93 -1.51
N GLN A 313 -5.58 -18.80 -1.78
CA GLN A 313 -5.98 -18.60 -3.16
C GLN A 313 -5.35 -17.29 -3.63
N GLN A 314 -4.57 -17.36 -4.68
CA GLN A 314 -3.96 -16.18 -5.29
C GLN A 314 -5.09 -15.34 -5.92
N THR A 315 -5.73 -14.51 -5.10
CA THR A 315 -6.86 -13.66 -5.53
C THR A 315 -6.41 -12.32 -6.06
N VAL A 316 -5.13 -12.00 -5.92
CA VAL A 316 -4.54 -10.74 -6.33
C VAL A 316 -3.54 -11.01 -7.44
N CYS A 317 -3.66 -10.30 -8.55
CA CYS A 317 -2.68 -10.31 -9.63
C CYS A 317 -1.40 -9.63 -9.14
N ASP A 318 -0.55 -10.40 -8.48
CA ASP A 318 0.73 -9.92 -7.96
C ASP A 318 1.82 -10.08 -9.02
N GLY A 319 2.46 -8.96 -9.33
CA GLY A 319 3.61 -8.96 -10.20
C GLY A 319 3.32 -8.96 -11.71
N LEU A 320 4.31 -9.40 -12.48
CA LEU A 320 4.24 -9.52 -13.92
C LEU A 320 3.46 -10.76 -14.35
N SER A 321 2.73 -10.65 -15.46
CA SER A 321 2.14 -11.82 -16.13
C SER A 321 3.21 -12.84 -16.57
N PRO A 322 2.82 -14.07 -16.93
CA PRO A 322 3.72 -15.04 -17.56
C PRO A 322 4.40 -14.49 -18.82
N LEU A 323 3.74 -13.57 -19.52
CA LEU A 323 4.27 -12.89 -20.71
C LEU A 323 5.22 -11.72 -20.38
N GLY A 324 5.48 -11.44 -19.11
CA GLY A 324 6.44 -10.43 -18.68
C GLY A 324 5.93 -9.00 -18.73
N LEU A 325 4.61 -8.78 -18.63
CA LEU A 325 4.05 -7.43 -18.60
C LEU A 325 3.05 -7.25 -17.48
N ARG A 326 2.90 -6.01 -17.02
CA ARG A 326 1.80 -5.52 -16.19
C ARG A 326 1.25 -4.25 -16.80
N ILE A 327 -0.07 -4.11 -16.75
CA ILE A 327 -0.76 -2.90 -17.16
C ILE A 327 -1.30 -2.15 -15.94
N GLY A 328 -1.62 -0.89 -16.11
CA GLY A 328 -2.24 -0.08 -15.06
C GLY A 328 -2.78 1.23 -15.62
N VAL A 329 -3.59 1.92 -14.81
CA VAL A 329 -4.16 3.22 -15.19
C VAL A 329 -3.17 4.34 -14.92
N ARG A 330 -2.99 5.23 -15.91
CA ARG A 330 -2.21 6.46 -15.81
C ARG A 330 -3.02 7.64 -16.37
N GLY A 331 -3.42 8.53 -15.46
CA GLY A 331 -4.40 9.55 -15.82
C GLY A 331 -5.73 8.93 -16.22
N ASP A 332 -6.11 9.13 -17.47
CA ASP A 332 -7.32 8.60 -18.10
C ASP A 332 -7.04 7.41 -19.05
N LYS A 333 -5.83 6.84 -19.02
CA LYS A 333 -5.40 5.82 -19.98
C LYS A 333 -4.86 4.56 -19.32
N VAL A 334 -5.10 3.42 -19.97
CA VAL A 334 -4.48 2.15 -19.63
C VAL A 334 -3.12 2.09 -20.31
N CYS A 335 -2.06 1.79 -19.57
CA CYS A 335 -0.69 1.75 -20.09
C CYS A 335 0.06 0.52 -19.62
N VAL A 336 1.13 0.16 -20.32
CA VAL A 336 2.14 -0.79 -19.84
C VAL A 336 2.89 -0.13 -18.68
N THR A 337 2.71 -0.66 -17.46
CA THR A 337 3.31 -0.11 -16.23
C THR A 337 4.52 -0.87 -15.75
N ALA A 338 4.65 -2.16 -16.11
CA ALA A 338 5.87 -2.92 -15.86
C ALA A 338 6.16 -3.86 -17.03
N LEU A 339 7.43 -4.08 -17.30
CA LEU A 339 7.89 -4.87 -18.42
C LEU A 339 9.17 -5.62 -18.04
N GLU A 340 9.14 -6.96 -18.16
CA GLU A 340 10.29 -7.81 -17.88
C GLU A 340 11.43 -7.57 -18.85
N VAL A 341 12.63 -7.43 -18.32
CA VAL A 341 13.84 -7.33 -19.13
C VAL A 341 14.01 -8.64 -19.90
N ASP A 342 14.11 -8.55 -21.22
CA ASP A 342 14.19 -9.70 -22.11
C ASP A 342 13.02 -10.70 -22.04
N GLY A 343 11.89 -10.31 -21.42
CA GLY A 343 10.66 -11.09 -21.41
C GLY A 343 9.94 -11.13 -22.74
N PRO A 344 8.94 -12.02 -22.91
CA PRO A 344 8.18 -12.16 -24.18
C PRO A 344 7.59 -10.85 -24.68
N ALA A 345 6.99 -10.05 -23.79
CA ALA A 345 6.40 -8.76 -24.16
C ALA A 345 7.44 -7.73 -24.60
N ALA A 346 8.59 -7.65 -23.94
CA ALA A 346 9.69 -6.78 -24.37
C ALA A 346 10.26 -7.22 -25.72
N LYS A 347 10.47 -8.52 -25.92
CA LYS A 347 10.94 -9.09 -27.19
C LYS A 347 9.97 -8.90 -28.36
N SER A 348 8.67 -8.76 -28.08
CA SER A 348 7.69 -8.41 -29.10
C SER A 348 7.78 -6.95 -29.56
N GLY A 349 8.46 -6.07 -28.79
CA GLY A 349 8.63 -4.66 -29.11
C GLY A 349 7.76 -3.71 -28.27
N LEU A 350 7.01 -4.23 -27.28
CA LEU A 350 6.31 -3.39 -26.31
C LEU A 350 7.31 -2.58 -25.46
N ARG A 351 6.88 -1.41 -25.02
CA ARG A 351 7.67 -0.49 -24.19
C ARG A 351 6.87 -0.02 -22.99
N LEU A 352 7.56 0.34 -21.93
CA LEU A 352 6.94 1.04 -20.80
C LEU A 352 6.25 2.32 -21.26
N GLY A 353 5.03 2.54 -20.74
CA GLY A 353 4.24 3.71 -21.07
C GLY A 353 3.41 3.58 -22.35
N ASP A 354 3.54 2.50 -23.13
CA ASP A 354 2.66 2.26 -24.27
C ASP A 354 1.21 2.29 -23.82
N LYS A 355 0.40 3.09 -24.52
CA LYS A 355 -1.03 3.17 -24.26
C LYS A 355 -1.72 1.95 -24.88
N ILE A 356 -2.42 1.20 -24.07
CA ILE A 356 -3.20 0.04 -24.53
C ILE A 356 -4.50 0.55 -25.17
N ALA A 357 -4.68 0.25 -26.45
CA ALA A 357 -5.92 0.54 -27.19
C ALA A 357 -6.86 -0.68 -27.18
N ALA A 358 -6.32 -1.90 -27.38
CA ALA A 358 -7.11 -3.13 -27.30
C ALA A 358 -6.24 -4.31 -26.87
N VAL A 359 -6.86 -5.34 -26.31
CA VAL A 359 -6.28 -6.66 -26.04
C VAL A 359 -7.23 -7.71 -26.60
N ASP A 360 -6.71 -8.67 -27.39
CA ASP A 360 -7.44 -9.76 -27.99
C ASP A 360 -8.75 -9.31 -28.70
N ASN A 361 -8.60 -8.34 -29.62
CA ASN A 361 -9.64 -7.84 -30.52
C ASN A 361 -10.86 -7.18 -29.84
N GLY A 362 -10.70 -6.54 -28.69
CA GLY A 362 -11.78 -5.72 -28.13
C GLY A 362 -11.89 -5.67 -26.63
N MET A 363 -11.13 -6.45 -25.89
CA MET A 363 -11.23 -6.45 -24.42
C MET A 363 -10.73 -5.15 -23.76
N ALA A 364 -9.95 -4.31 -24.43
CA ALA A 364 -9.46 -3.07 -23.86
C ALA A 364 -10.34 -1.84 -24.15
N ASP A 365 -11.31 -1.96 -25.02
CA ASP A 365 -12.33 -0.91 -25.25
C ASP A 365 -13.20 -0.66 -24.01
N ALA A 366 -12.99 -1.46 -22.97
CA ALA A 366 -13.61 -1.29 -21.68
C ALA A 366 -13.00 -0.17 -20.82
N GLY A 367 -12.04 0.59 -21.33
CA GLY A 367 -11.47 1.77 -20.67
C GLY A 367 -10.97 1.54 -19.24
N ILE A 368 -10.87 2.62 -18.48
CA ILE A 368 -10.46 2.65 -17.07
C ILE A 368 -11.29 1.69 -16.19
N MET A 369 -12.58 1.48 -16.53
CA MET A 369 -13.50 0.62 -15.78
C MET A 369 -13.11 -0.86 -15.79
N SER A 370 -12.52 -1.41 -16.87
CA SER A 370 -12.14 -2.82 -16.92
C SER A 370 -10.85 -3.11 -16.17
N VAL A 371 -9.92 -2.16 -16.15
CA VAL A 371 -8.71 -2.26 -15.34
C VAL A 371 -9.04 -2.10 -13.85
N SER A 372 -9.89 -1.12 -13.50
CA SER A 372 -10.36 -0.94 -12.13
C SER A 372 -11.19 -2.13 -11.61
N SER A 373 -11.84 -2.90 -12.50
CA SER A 373 -12.54 -4.14 -12.16
C SER A 373 -11.62 -5.36 -12.05
N GLY A 374 -10.34 -5.23 -12.41
CA GLY A 374 -9.35 -6.32 -12.43
C GLY A 374 -9.60 -7.40 -13.48
N LYS A 375 -10.58 -7.23 -14.38
CA LYS A 375 -10.89 -8.23 -15.42
C LYS A 375 -9.78 -8.34 -16.45
N LEU A 376 -9.31 -7.20 -16.94
CA LEU A 376 -8.25 -7.15 -17.95
C LEU A 376 -6.91 -7.65 -17.37
N GLU A 377 -6.59 -7.26 -16.13
CA GLU A 377 -5.40 -7.76 -15.43
C GLU A 377 -5.44 -9.28 -15.27
N ARG A 378 -6.56 -9.83 -14.81
CA ARG A 378 -6.71 -11.31 -14.69
C ARG A 378 -6.58 -12.01 -16.03
N HIS A 379 -7.15 -11.45 -17.10
CA HIS A 379 -7.01 -12.01 -18.45
C HIS A 379 -5.52 -12.07 -18.84
N ILE A 380 -4.79 -10.97 -18.69
CA ILE A 380 -3.36 -10.90 -19.00
C ILE A 380 -2.54 -11.85 -18.12
N GLN A 381 -2.89 -12.02 -16.84
CA GLN A 381 -2.20 -12.94 -15.92
C GLN A 381 -2.40 -14.42 -16.26
N GLN A 382 -3.49 -14.76 -16.91
CA GLN A 382 -3.82 -16.14 -17.28
C GLN A 382 -3.44 -16.51 -18.72
N ALA A 383 -3.02 -15.53 -19.51
CA ALA A 383 -2.78 -15.73 -20.93
C ALA A 383 -1.39 -16.32 -21.22
N ASP A 384 -1.33 -17.35 -22.07
CA ASP A 384 -0.10 -17.90 -22.66
C ASP A 384 0.32 -17.11 -23.92
N SER A 385 -0.62 -16.41 -24.53
CA SER A 385 -0.40 -15.50 -25.65
C SER A 385 -1.42 -14.37 -25.62
N LEU A 386 -1.05 -13.21 -26.18
CA LEU A 386 -1.90 -12.02 -26.29
C LEU A 386 -1.69 -11.33 -27.62
N ILE A 387 -2.74 -10.73 -28.14
CA ILE A 387 -2.67 -9.69 -29.18
C ILE A 387 -2.91 -8.37 -28.49
N VAL A 388 -1.93 -7.48 -28.51
CA VAL A 388 -2.01 -6.17 -27.87
C VAL A 388 -1.93 -5.09 -28.93
N GLU A 389 -2.98 -4.28 -29.03
CA GLU A 389 -2.99 -3.06 -29.83
C GLU A 389 -2.63 -1.87 -28.93
N ILE A 390 -1.68 -1.06 -29.33
CA ILE A 390 -1.24 0.13 -28.60
C ILE A 390 -1.34 1.38 -29.47
N GLU A 391 -1.38 2.53 -28.81
CA GLU A 391 -1.15 3.84 -29.42
C GLU A 391 0.22 4.36 -28.95
N ARG A 392 1.17 4.51 -29.89
CA ARG A 392 2.50 5.06 -29.66
C ARG A 392 2.74 6.19 -30.67
N ASP A 393 3.09 7.38 -30.17
CA ASP A 393 3.37 8.56 -31.03
C ASP A 393 2.25 8.88 -32.02
N GLY A 394 0.98 8.72 -31.59
CA GLY A 394 -0.21 8.94 -32.41
C GLY A 394 -0.49 7.83 -33.45
N THR A 395 0.29 6.76 -33.47
CA THR A 395 0.12 5.62 -34.39
C THR A 395 -0.33 4.37 -33.65
N ARG A 396 -1.25 3.63 -34.26
CA ARG A 396 -1.67 2.30 -33.75
C ARG A 396 -0.71 1.23 -34.23
N GLN A 397 -0.31 0.35 -33.30
CA GLN A 397 0.59 -0.78 -33.56
C GLN A 397 0.03 -2.01 -32.87
N ILE A 398 0.17 -3.18 -33.53
CA ILE A 398 -0.31 -4.45 -33.01
C ILE A 398 0.89 -5.34 -32.72
N PHE A 399 0.90 -5.94 -31.53
CA PHE A 399 1.93 -6.86 -31.07
C PHE A 399 1.32 -8.22 -30.74
N TYR A 400 1.92 -9.26 -31.25
CA TYR A 400 1.66 -10.64 -30.82
C TYR A 400 2.71 -11.05 -29.79
N ILE A 401 2.25 -11.43 -28.60
CA ILE A 401 3.10 -11.82 -27.47
C ILE A 401 2.81 -13.28 -27.16
N SER A 402 3.84 -14.12 -27.06
CA SER A 402 3.68 -15.54 -26.72
C SER A 402 4.89 -16.06 -25.97
N ASN A 403 4.66 -16.96 -25.01
CA ASN A 403 5.71 -17.73 -24.36
C ASN A 403 6.26 -18.87 -25.24
N ALA A 404 5.53 -19.26 -26.29
CA ALA A 404 6.01 -20.29 -27.20
C ALA A 404 7.27 -19.81 -27.95
N PRO A 405 8.32 -20.62 -28.07
CA PRO A 405 9.43 -20.29 -28.96
C PRO A 405 8.85 -20.06 -30.36
N LYS A 406 9.24 -18.95 -31.02
CA LYS A 406 8.88 -18.75 -32.44
C LYS A 406 9.29 -20.01 -33.17
N LEU A 407 8.33 -20.80 -33.65
CA LEU A 407 8.59 -21.86 -34.61
C LEU A 407 9.40 -21.21 -35.74
N ALA A 408 10.63 -21.66 -35.93
CA ALA A 408 11.46 -21.19 -37.01
C ALA A 408 10.63 -21.32 -38.30
N THR A 409 10.36 -20.19 -38.94
CA THR A 409 9.71 -20.16 -40.26
C THR A 409 10.55 -21.06 -41.15
N PRO A 410 10.01 -22.14 -41.73
CA PRO A 410 10.81 -22.96 -42.64
C PRO A 410 11.31 -22.01 -43.71
N ALA A 411 12.65 -21.98 -43.86
CA ALA A 411 13.30 -21.24 -44.92
C ALA A 411 12.65 -21.66 -46.23
N GLY A 412 11.98 -20.71 -46.89
CA GLY A 412 11.29 -20.95 -48.14
C GLY A 412 12.21 -21.65 -49.11
N ARG A 413 11.72 -22.73 -49.65
CA ARG A 413 12.31 -23.41 -50.82
C ARG A 413 12.06 -22.58 -52.06
#